data_c8d01136ac11a54c5263a68877094186
#
_entry.id   c8d01136ac11a54c5263a68877094186
#
_cell.length_a   1.000
_cell.length_b   1.000
_cell.length_c   1.000
_cell.angle_alpha   90.00
_cell.angle_beta   90.00
_cell.angle_gamma   90.00
#
_symmetry.space_group_name_H-M   'P 1'
#
loop_
_entity.id
_entity.type
_entity.pdbx_description
1 polymer ?
#
loop_
_entity_poly.entity_id
_entity_poly.type
_entity_poly.pdbx_seq_one_letter_code
_entity_poly.pdbx_strand_id
1 'polypeptide(L)'
;MIKELVIHANSKGVEIALLENKKLVEYHLDAYDKEGFAAGDIYLGRVKKINPGLNAAFVDIGHDKDAFIHYSDLSPYIRSVRKFSSEAFRAEQSHLLDKFEFEPTIQKDGLMTDALEKDDILIFQISKEAISTKGPRLTCELSIPGRYVVLVPFTNSIGISKKIDKQEERERLIDVMQKIKPRNFGFVVRTNAEGVGKEELQHDVENLLNKWKVMTENIKFNNPPKLLLKEMSKTFSIVRDLMNDSFSKIITDNQTLHGDLKAYIKEHAPEQSSILNKYDDTTPLFETFD
;
A
#
# COMPACT_ATOMS: atom_id res chain seq x y z
N MET A 1 18.75 8.03 -20.01
CA MET A 1 18.36 9.10 -19.06
C MET A 1 18.89 8.67 -17.72
N ILE A 2 19.76 9.49 -17.08
CA ILE A 2 20.38 9.14 -15.78
C ILE A 2 19.49 9.71 -14.68
N LYS A 3 19.01 8.83 -13.78
CA LYS A 3 18.21 9.23 -12.62
C LYS A 3 18.99 9.02 -11.34
N GLU A 4 18.90 10.00 -10.44
CA GLU A 4 19.55 9.97 -9.14
C GLU A 4 18.52 10.34 -8.06
N LEU A 5 18.58 9.65 -6.91
CA LEU A 5 17.75 9.94 -5.75
C LEU A 5 18.64 10.47 -4.63
N VAL A 6 18.33 11.68 -4.17
CA VAL A 6 19.06 12.35 -3.08
C VAL A 6 18.14 12.44 -1.87
N ILE A 7 18.55 11.85 -0.74
CA ILE A 7 17.72 11.69 0.45
C ILE A 7 18.43 12.31 1.66
N HIS A 8 17.84 13.37 2.21
CA HIS A 8 18.33 14.06 3.41
C HIS A 8 17.37 13.85 4.57
N ALA A 9 17.86 13.35 5.70
CA ALA A 9 17.06 13.20 6.90
C ALA A 9 17.45 14.24 7.96
N ASN A 10 16.47 15.01 8.43
CA ASN A 10 16.64 16.05 9.45
C ASN A 10 15.61 15.88 10.59
N SER A 11 15.54 16.82 11.51
CA SER A 11 14.60 16.77 12.65
C SER A 11 13.12 16.92 12.28
N LYS A 12 12.80 17.36 11.05
CA LYS A 12 11.43 17.56 10.56
C LYS A 12 10.90 16.38 9.75
N GLY A 13 11.79 15.56 9.19
CA GLY A 13 11.43 14.46 8.33
C GLY A 13 12.57 14.06 7.38
N VAL A 14 12.20 13.37 6.33
CA VAL A 14 13.09 12.96 5.25
C VAL A 14 12.72 13.74 3.99
N GLU A 15 13.67 14.48 3.47
CA GLU A 15 13.56 15.24 2.21
C GLU A 15 14.12 14.37 1.08
N ILE A 16 13.38 14.23 0.00
CA ILE A 16 13.70 13.34 -1.10
C ILE A 16 13.65 14.15 -2.40
N ALA A 17 14.77 14.24 -3.10
CA ALA A 17 14.88 14.89 -4.40
C ALA A 17 15.17 13.85 -5.48
N LEU A 18 14.34 13.83 -6.53
CA LEU A 18 14.57 13.06 -7.74
C LEU A 18 15.22 13.97 -8.78
N LEU A 19 16.39 13.57 -9.25
CA LEU A 19 17.11 14.28 -10.29
C LEU A 19 17.10 13.45 -11.60
N GLU A 20 16.85 14.12 -12.72
CA GLU A 20 17.04 13.57 -14.07
C GLU A 20 18.12 14.37 -14.79
N ASN A 21 19.20 13.72 -15.19
CA ASN A 21 20.37 14.37 -15.80
C ASN A 21 20.85 15.57 -14.96
N LYS A 22 20.93 15.40 -13.64
CA LYS A 22 21.29 16.41 -12.63
C LYS A 22 20.33 17.57 -12.46
N LYS A 23 19.12 17.53 -13.03
CA LYS A 23 18.09 18.55 -12.84
C LYS A 23 17.00 18.01 -11.92
N LEU A 24 16.59 18.80 -10.94
CA LEU A 24 15.49 18.46 -10.04
C LEU A 24 14.18 18.35 -10.83
N VAL A 25 13.53 17.18 -10.75
CA VAL A 25 12.22 16.91 -11.38
C VAL A 25 11.12 16.69 -10.36
N GLU A 26 11.44 16.11 -9.21
CA GLU A 26 10.47 15.91 -8.13
C GLU A 26 11.13 16.17 -6.78
N TYR A 27 10.37 16.75 -5.86
CA TYR A 27 10.77 16.93 -4.47
C TYR A 27 9.65 16.47 -3.55
N HIS A 28 10.00 15.68 -2.56
CA HIS A 28 9.07 15.17 -1.56
C HIS A 28 9.61 15.44 -0.16
N LEU A 29 8.70 15.77 0.76
CA LEU A 29 8.95 15.78 2.18
C LEU A 29 8.15 14.63 2.81
N ASP A 30 8.85 13.70 3.44
CA ASP A 30 8.30 12.63 4.27
C ASP A 30 8.42 13.08 5.73
N ALA A 31 7.45 13.87 6.18
CA ALA A 31 7.46 14.38 7.55
C ALA A 31 7.33 13.20 8.53
N TYR A 32 8.06 13.24 9.65
CA TYR A 32 7.87 12.23 10.68
C TYR A 32 6.44 12.29 11.19
N ASP A 33 5.69 11.24 10.89
CA ASP A 33 4.33 11.11 11.38
C ASP A 33 4.35 10.91 12.89
N LYS A 34 3.91 11.93 13.62
CA LYS A 34 3.82 11.89 15.09
C LYS A 34 2.65 11.04 15.57
N GLU A 35 1.64 10.84 14.76
CA GLU A 35 0.40 10.17 15.13
C GLU A 35 0.34 8.71 14.66
N GLY A 36 1.12 8.32 13.66
CA GLY A 36 1.25 6.93 13.20
C GLY A 36 0.05 6.39 12.40
N PHE A 37 -0.75 7.28 11.77
CA PHE A 37 -1.92 6.92 10.96
C PHE A 37 -1.73 7.37 9.51
N ALA A 38 -0.81 6.71 8.80
CA ALA A 38 -0.46 7.06 7.43
C ALA A 38 -1.46 6.52 6.40
N ALA A 39 -1.59 7.22 5.27
CA ALA A 39 -2.33 6.70 4.12
C ALA A 39 -1.71 5.38 3.65
N GLY A 40 -2.56 4.35 3.45
CA GLY A 40 -2.12 2.98 3.14
C GLY A 40 -2.15 2.04 4.36
N ASP A 41 -2.04 2.53 5.59
CA ASP A 41 -2.16 1.71 6.80
C ASP A 41 -3.49 0.97 6.85
N ILE A 42 -3.46 -0.31 7.24
CA ILE A 42 -4.65 -1.17 7.34
C ILE A 42 -4.94 -1.48 8.81
N TYR A 43 -6.16 -1.24 9.22
CA TYR A 43 -6.64 -1.44 10.59
C TYR A 43 -7.81 -2.41 10.65
N LEU A 44 -7.88 -3.16 11.74
CA LEU A 44 -9.13 -3.72 12.23
C LEU A 44 -9.84 -2.62 13.01
N GLY A 45 -10.97 -2.15 12.49
CA GLY A 45 -11.74 -1.06 13.09
C GLY A 45 -13.13 -1.49 13.49
N ARG A 46 -13.79 -0.66 14.30
CA ARG A 46 -15.18 -0.86 14.73
C ARG A 46 -16.06 0.30 14.27
N VAL A 47 -17.18 -0.01 13.63
CA VAL A 47 -18.18 1.00 13.25
C VAL A 47 -18.86 1.55 14.50
N LYS A 48 -18.60 2.81 14.84
CA LYS A 48 -19.19 3.49 16.02
C LYS A 48 -20.57 4.03 15.74
N LYS A 49 -20.76 4.62 14.55
CA LYS A 49 -22.00 5.32 14.19
C LYS A 49 -22.17 5.36 12.67
N ILE A 50 -23.39 5.13 12.22
CA ILE A 50 -23.82 5.42 10.84
C ILE A 50 -24.57 6.75 10.82
N ASN A 51 -24.30 7.57 9.82
CA ASN A 51 -24.99 8.82 9.56
C ASN A 51 -25.70 8.73 8.20
N PRO A 52 -27.01 8.44 8.18
CA PRO A 52 -27.76 8.32 6.93
C PRO A 52 -27.79 9.61 6.11
N GLY A 53 -27.83 10.76 6.77
CA GLY A 53 -27.85 12.07 6.10
C GLY A 53 -26.57 12.39 5.32
N LEU A 54 -25.45 11.81 5.70
CA LEU A 54 -24.16 11.91 4.98
C LEU A 54 -23.88 10.68 4.12
N ASN A 55 -24.73 9.66 4.16
CA ASN A 55 -24.49 8.34 3.59
C ASN A 55 -23.10 7.80 3.96
N ALA A 56 -22.74 7.88 5.25
CA ALA A 56 -21.39 7.62 5.74
C ALA A 56 -21.41 6.93 7.11
N ALA A 57 -20.27 6.38 7.50
CA ALA A 57 -20.04 5.83 8.84
C ALA A 57 -18.80 6.46 9.49
N PHE A 58 -18.82 6.48 10.82
CA PHE A 58 -17.68 6.82 11.67
C PHE A 58 -17.14 5.55 12.31
N VAL A 59 -15.83 5.39 12.25
CA VAL A 59 -15.13 4.16 12.59
C VAL A 59 -14.03 4.46 13.61
N ASP A 60 -13.95 3.64 14.64
CA ASP A 60 -12.83 3.64 15.57
C ASP A 60 -11.69 2.80 15.02
N ILE A 61 -10.55 3.42 14.78
CA ILE A 61 -9.29 2.80 14.39
C ILE A 61 -8.16 3.10 15.39
N GLY A 62 -8.51 3.69 16.55
CA GLY A 62 -7.56 4.08 17.60
C GLY A 62 -6.99 5.49 17.48
N HIS A 63 -7.42 6.26 16.47
CA HIS A 63 -7.08 7.68 16.36
C HIS A 63 -7.97 8.52 17.29
N ASP A 64 -7.45 9.66 17.81
CA ASP A 64 -8.18 10.56 18.72
C ASP A 64 -9.52 11.04 18.16
N LYS A 65 -9.61 11.17 16.84
CA LYS A 65 -10.83 11.52 16.11
C LYS A 65 -11.35 10.31 15.35
N ASP A 66 -12.65 10.09 15.40
CA ASP A 66 -13.28 9.02 14.64
C ASP A 66 -12.92 9.13 13.15
N ALA A 67 -12.48 8.03 12.56
CA ALA A 67 -12.22 7.96 11.14
C ALA A 67 -13.55 7.95 10.36
N PHE A 68 -13.53 8.46 9.13
CA PHE A 68 -14.70 8.65 8.29
C PHE A 68 -14.64 7.76 7.05
N ILE A 69 -15.75 7.11 6.73
CA ILE A 69 -15.94 6.39 5.46
C ILE A 69 -17.27 6.77 4.83
N HIS A 70 -17.24 7.20 3.57
CA HIS A 70 -18.45 7.45 2.78
C HIS A 70 -18.85 6.20 2.02
N TYR A 71 -20.14 6.06 1.66
CA TYR A 71 -20.63 4.91 0.90
C TYR A 71 -19.83 4.63 -0.39
N SER A 72 -19.44 5.68 -1.11
CA SER A 72 -18.60 5.56 -2.32
C SER A 72 -17.18 5.05 -2.07
N ASP A 73 -16.71 5.00 -0.83
CA ASP A 73 -15.40 4.46 -0.44
C ASP A 73 -15.49 2.98 -0.01
N LEU A 74 -16.71 2.42 0.00
CA LEU A 74 -16.91 0.99 0.22
C LEU A 74 -16.52 0.22 -1.04
N SER A 75 -15.90 -0.94 -0.85
CA SER A 75 -15.72 -1.91 -1.93
C SER A 75 -17.08 -2.43 -2.43
N PRO A 76 -17.26 -2.70 -3.72
CA PRO A 76 -18.42 -3.47 -4.20
C PRO A 76 -18.59 -4.80 -3.44
N TYR A 77 -17.50 -5.35 -2.93
CA TYR A 77 -17.45 -6.60 -2.17
C TYR A 77 -17.54 -6.41 -0.65
N ILE A 78 -18.04 -5.28 -0.16
CA ILE A 78 -18.07 -4.96 1.28
C ILE A 78 -18.74 -6.04 2.13
N ARG A 79 -19.79 -6.69 1.63
CA ARG A 79 -20.44 -7.80 2.34
C ARG A 79 -19.51 -8.98 2.52
N SER A 80 -18.70 -9.30 1.52
CA SER A 80 -17.65 -10.32 1.59
C SER A 80 -16.52 -9.92 2.55
N VAL A 81 -16.09 -8.65 2.53
CA VAL A 81 -15.11 -8.11 3.49
C VAL A 81 -15.63 -8.22 4.92
N ARG A 82 -16.91 -7.88 5.16
CA ARG A 82 -17.58 -7.99 6.46
C ARG A 82 -17.62 -9.44 6.94
N LYS A 83 -18.08 -10.36 6.10
CA LYS A 83 -18.11 -11.81 6.39
C LYS A 83 -16.72 -12.33 6.72
N PHE A 84 -15.74 -12.08 5.85
CA PHE A 84 -14.35 -12.48 6.06
C PHE A 84 -13.78 -11.95 7.38
N SER A 85 -13.96 -10.66 7.66
CA SER A 85 -13.45 -10.03 8.89
C SER A 85 -14.04 -10.69 10.14
N SER A 86 -15.35 -10.95 10.12
CA SER A 86 -16.06 -11.61 11.22
C SER A 86 -15.60 -13.06 11.43
N GLU A 87 -15.47 -13.84 10.36
CA GLU A 87 -15.02 -15.23 10.41
C GLU A 87 -13.53 -15.31 10.80
N ALA A 88 -12.68 -14.43 10.27
CA ALA A 88 -11.26 -14.35 10.64
C ALA A 88 -11.08 -13.96 12.11
N PHE A 89 -11.91 -13.03 12.62
CA PHE A 89 -11.91 -12.67 14.03
C PHE A 89 -12.21 -13.85 14.95
N ARG A 90 -13.16 -14.73 14.57
CA ARG A 90 -13.49 -15.95 15.29
C ARG A 90 -12.56 -17.13 15.01
N ALA A 91 -11.51 -16.92 14.19
CA ALA A 91 -10.59 -17.94 13.70
C ALA A 91 -11.28 -19.08 12.87
N GLU A 92 -12.43 -18.79 12.28
CA GLU A 92 -13.19 -19.69 11.40
C GLU A 92 -12.70 -19.61 9.94
N GLN A 93 -12.11 -18.48 9.54
CA GLN A 93 -11.55 -18.23 8.21
C GLN A 93 -10.02 -18.04 8.28
N SER A 94 -9.29 -18.68 7.38
CA SER A 94 -7.86 -18.48 7.20
C SER A 94 -7.58 -17.35 6.18
N HIS A 95 -6.30 -17.04 5.98
CA HIS A 95 -5.86 -16.11 4.94
C HIS A 95 -6.14 -16.58 3.51
N LEU A 96 -6.42 -17.87 3.30
CA LEU A 96 -6.72 -18.43 1.98
C LEU A 96 -8.14 -18.08 1.57
N LEU A 97 -8.30 -17.58 0.35
CA LEU A 97 -9.60 -17.22 -0.22
C LEU A 97 -10.07 -18.21 -1.30
N ASP A 98 -9.35 -19.29 -1.57
CA ASP A 98 -9.64 -20.26 -2.63
C ASP A 98 -11.03 -20.91 -2.49
N LYS A 99 -11.45 -21.17 -1.24
CA LYS A 99 -12.76 -21.73 -0.88
C LYS A 99 -13.73 -20.70 -0.32
N PHE A 100 -13.31 -19.43 -0.22
CA PHE A 100 -14.18 -18.38 0.31
C PHE A 100 -15.31 -18.07 -0.68
N GLU A 101 -16.55 -18.15 -0.20
CA GLU A 101 -17.76 -17.85 -0.97
C GLU A 101 -18.13 -16.38 -0.81
N PHE A 102 -18.15 -15.67 -1.93
CA PHE A 102 -18.49 -14.26 -1.94
C PHE A 102 -19.97 -14.02 -1.69
N GLU A 103 -20.23 -12.99 -0.92
CA GLU A 103 -21.54 -12.40 -0.78
C GLU A 103 -21.88 -11.53 -2.02
N PRO A 104 -23.18 -11.30 -2.28
CA PRO A 104 -23.60 -10.40 -3.37
C PRO A 104 -22.97 -9.00 -3.23
N THR A 105 -22.56 -8.45 -4.36
CA THR A 105 -22.01 -7.08 -4.40
C THR A 105 -23.08 -6.03 -4.06
N ILE A 106 -22.62 -4.89 -3.53
CA ILE A 106 -23.49 -3.74 -3.32
C ILE A 106 -23.68 -2.94 -4.61
N GLN A 107 -24.79 -2.21 -4.71
CA GLN A 107 -25.06 -1.29 -5.80
C GLN A 107 -24.24 0.00 -5.62
N LYS A 108 -23.88 0.65 -6.73
CA LYS A 108 -23.10 1.89 -6.71
C LYS A 108 -23.81 3.03 -5.98
N ASP A 109 -25.13 3.12 -6.10
CA ASP A 109 -25.97 4.19 -5.56
C ASP A 109 -26.80 3.72 -4.35
N GLY A 110 -26.23 2.84 -3.51
CA GLY A 110 -26.89 2.31 -2.31
C GLY A 110 -26.73 3.21 -1.08
N LEU A 111 -27.21 2.69 0.05
CA LEU A 111 -27.15 3.36 1.33
C LEU A 111 -26.15 2.67 2.26
N MET A 112 -25.48 3.47 3.10
CA MET A 112 -24.54 2.95 4.12
C MET A 112 -25.23 1.97 5.07
N THR A 113 -26.50 2.20 5.40
CA THR A 113 -27.33 1.34 6.26
C THR A 113 -27.59 -0.05 5.68
N ASP A 114 -27.45 -0.23 4.35
CA ASP A 114 -27.65 -1.52 3.69
C ASP A 114 -26.34 -2.33 3.61
N ALA A 115 -25.22 -1.67 3.91
CA ALA A 115 -23.88 -2.25 3.79
C ALA A 115 -23.23 -2.53 5.14
N LEU A 116 -23.39 -1.63 6.12
CA LEU A 116 -22.77 -1.71 7.43
C LEU A 116 -23.78 -1.50 8.55
N GLU A 117 -23.47 -2.05 9.71
CA GLU A 117 -24.21 -1.87 10.95
C GLU A 117 -23.30 -1.29 12.05
N LYS A 118 -23.94 -0.69 13.08
CA LYS A 118 -23.19 -0.28 14.27
C LYS A 118 -22.55 -1.51 14.93
N ASP A 119 -21.36 -1.32 15.45
CA ASP A 119 -20.53 -2.33 16.12
C ASP A 119 -19.94 -3.42 15.17
N ASP A 120 -20.14 -3.30 13.85
CA ASP A 120 -19.42 -4.13 12.88
C ASP A 120 -17.90 -3.98 13.04
N ILE A 121 -17.21 -5.11 13.00
CA ILE A 121 -15.75 -5.19 13.03
C ILE A 121 -15.26 -5.58 11.64
N LEU A 122 -14.47 -4.70 11.01
CA LEU A 122 -14.02 -4.86 9.63
C LEU A 122 -12.57 -4.42 9.45
N ILE A 123 -12.00 -4.87 8.34
CA ILE A 123 -10.72 -4.38 7.84
C ILE A 123 -10.97 -3.09 7.08
N PHE A 124 -10.25 -2.02 7.47
CA PHE A 124 -10.27 -0.72 6.82
C PHE A 124 -8.86 -0.30 6.42
N GLN A 125 -8.73 0.42 5.33
CA GLN A 125 -7.49 1.06 4.91
C GLN A 125 -7.63 2.58 4.96
N ILE A 126 -6.60 3.28 5.44
CA ILE A 126 -6.58 4.74 5.40
C ILE A 126 -6.33 5.17 3.95
N SER A 127 -7.30 5.89 3.38
CA SER A 127 -7.18 6.48 2.03
C SER A 127 -6.61 7.90 2.06
N LYS A 128 -6.86 8.63 3.16
CA LYS A 128 -6.29 9.97 3.42
C LYS A 128 -6.07 10.15 4.91
N GLU A 129 -4.95 10.76 5.24
CA GLU A 129 -4.59 11.11 6.61
C GLU A 129 -5.54 12.14 7.22
N ALA A 130 -5.51 12.23 8.55
CA ALA A 130 -6.27 13.24 9.27
C ALA A 130 -5.80 14.65 8.88
N ILE A 131 -6.74 15.58 8.73
CA ILE A 131 -6.43 16.97 8.40
C ILE A 131 -7.17 17.89 9.37
N SER A 132 -6.42 18.71 10.09
CA SER A 132 -6.95 19.72 11.02
C SER A 132 -7.93 19.09 12.05
N THR A 133 -9.22 19.41 11.96
CA THR A 133 -10.26 18.91 12.88
C THR A 133 -10.92 17.60 12.43
N LYS A 134 -10.57 17.07 11.23
CA LYS A 134 -11.18 15.86 10.67
C LYS A 134 -10.29 14.66 10.89
N GLY A 135 -10.89 13.54 11.30
CA GLY A 135 -10.21 12.24 11.39
C GLY A 135 -9.83 11.68 10.01
N PRO A 136 -9.05 10.56 10.00
CA PRO A 136 -8.65 9.91 8.75
C PRO A 136 -9.85 9.50 7.89
N ARG A 137 -9.68 9.52 6.56
CA ARG A 137 -10.65 8.95 5.63
C ARG A 137 -10.28 7.51 5.33
N LEU A 138 -11.27 6.63 5.39
CA LEU A 138 -11.10 5.20 5.16
C LEU A 138 -11.65 4.76 3.82
N THR A 139 -11.20 3.57 3.39
CA THR A 139 -11.77 2.79 2.30
C THR A 139 -11.81 1.31 2.70
N CYS A 140 -12.74 0.56 2.09
CA CYS A 140 -12.75 -0.90 2.12
C CYS A 140 -12.27 -1.52 0.80
N GLU A 141 -11.84 -0.73 -0.17
CA GLU A 141 -11.11 -1.19 -1.34
C GLU A 141 -9.64 -1.40 -0.96
N LEU A 142 -9.36 -2.57 -0.35
CA LEU A 142 -8.04 -2.90 0.14
C LEU A 142 -7.04 -3.06 -1.01
N SER A 143 -5.86 -2.48 -0.86
CA SER A 143 -4.77 -2.60 -1.80
C SER A 143 -3.43 -2.68 -1.09
N ILE A 144 -2.62 -3.70 -1.40
CA ILE A 144 -1.29 -3.88 -0.82
C ILE A 144 -0.26 -3.77 -1.95
N PRO A 145 0.50 -2.67 -2.00
CA PRO A 145 1.44 -2.45 -3.09
C PRO A 145 2.72 -3.27 -2.93
N GLY A 146 3.11 -3.93 -4.03
CA GLY A 146 4.42 -4.53 -4.26
C GLY A 146 5.28 -3.71 -5.20
N ARG A 147 6.40 -4.27 -5.65
CA ARG A 147 7.31 -3.64 -6.62
C ARG A 147 6.67 -3.61 -8.02
N TYR A 148 6.16 -4.73 -8.48
CA TYR A 148 5.64 -4.94 -9.83
C TYR A 148 4.13 -5.03 -9.90
N VAL A 149 3.49 -5.45 -8.81
CA VAL A 149 2.05 -5.63 -8.75
C VAL A 149 1.45 -5.05 -7.48
N VAL A 150 0.15 -4.73 -7.51
CA VAL A 150 -0.64 -4.38 -6.33
C VAL A 150 -1.63 -5.51 -6.09
N LEU A 151 -1.63 -6.08 -4.91
CA LEU A 151 -2.60 -7.09 -4.49
C LEU A 151 -3.93 -6.43 -4.13
N VAL A 152 -5.03 -6.92 -4.68
CA VAL A 152 -6.40 -6.49 -4.38
C VAL A 152 -7.21 -7.73 -3.98
N PRO A 153 -7.41 -7.98 -2.68
CA PRO A 153 -8.18 -9.14 -2.23
C PRO A 153 -9.67 -9.01 -2.58
N PHE A 154 -10.39 -10.13 -2.50
CA PHE A 154 -11.83 -10.24 -2.79
C PHE A 154 -12.25 -9.96 -4.24
N THR A 155 -11.35 -10.08 -5.19
CA THR A 155 -11.65 -9.99 -6.63
C THR A 155 -10.81 -11.00 -7.42
N ASN A 156 -11.18 -11.24 -8.67
CA ASN A 156 -10.38 -12.09 -9.58
C ASN A 156 -9.79 -11.29 -10.75
N SER A 157 -9.97 -9.97 -10.75
CA SER A 157 -9.55 -9.11 -11.85
C SER A 157 -8.01 -9.01 -11.97
N ILE A 158 -7.54 -8.86 -13.20
CA ILE A 158 -6.16 -8.46 -13.49
C ILE A 158 -6.25 -7.13 -14.23
N GLY A 159 -5.73 -6.07 -13.60
CA GLY A 159 -5.56 -4.76 -14.22
C GLY A 159 -4.12 -4.58 -14.71
N ILE A 160 -3.92 -3.82 -15.78
CA ILE A 160 -2.59 -3.44 -16.27
C ILE A 160 -2.49 -1.93 -16.29
N SER A 161 -1.38 -1.38 -15.79
CA SER A 161 -1.11 0.06 -15.84
C SER A 161 -1.38 0.64 -17.22
N LYS A 162 -2.07 1.77 -17.27
CA LYS A 162 -2.34 2.48 -18.52
C LYS A 162 -1.09 3.05 -19.18
N LYS A 163 0.02 3.13 -18.45
CA LYS A 163 1.32 3.61 -18.97
C LYS A 163 2.09 2.53 -19.74
N ILE A 164 1.64 1.27 -19.72
CA ILE A 164 2.18 0.20 -20.56
C ILE A 164 1.37 0.23 -21.86
N ASP A 165 1.92 0.84 -22.91
CA ASP A 165 1.18 1.12 -24.15
C ASP A 165 1.21 -0.03 -25.15
N LYS A 166 2.28 -0.86 -25.13
CA LYS A 166 2.45 -1.97 -26.07
C LYS A 166 1.45 -3.08 -25.80
N GLN A 167 0.57 -3.35 -26.78
CA GLN A 167 -0.49 -4.35 -26.64
C GLN A 167 0.07 -5.76 -26.39
N GLU A 168 1.13 -6.13 -27.08
CA GLU A 168 1.81 -7.44 -26.93
C GLU A 168 2.31 -7.65 -25.49
N GLU A 169 2.89 -6.61 -24.89
CA GLU A 169 3.39 -6.66 -23.52
C GLU A 169 2.24 -6.74 -22.51
N ARG A 170 1.13 -6.04 -22.74
CA ARG A 170 -0.07 -6.15 -21.92
C ARG A 170 -0.64 -7.56 -21.92
N GLU A 171 -0.71 -8.19 -23.10
CA GLU A 171 -1.19 -9.57 -23.26
C GLU A 171 -0.25 -10.56 -22.57
N ARG A 172 1.07 -10.40 -22.74
CA ARG A 172 2.08 -11.21 -22.05
C ARG A 172 1.92 -11.13 -20.54
N LEU A 173 1.80 -9.93 -19.98
CA LEU A 173 1.65 -9.71 -18.55
C LEU A 173 0.33 -10.31 -18.00
N ILE A 174 -0.77 -10.18 -18.73
CA ILE A 174 -2.05 -10.83 -18.39
C ILE A 174 -1.88 -12.35 -18.33
N ASP A 175 -1.26 -12.95 -19.35
CA ASP A 175 -1.05 -14.40 -19.45
C ASP A 175 -0.17 -14.92 -18.31
N VAL A 176 0.91 -14.20 -17.99
CA VAL A 176 1.76 -14.53 -16.82
C VAL A 176 0.96 -14.45 -15.54
N MET A 177 0.24 -13.36 -15.30
CA MET A 177 -0.53 -13.16 -14.08
C MET A 177 -1.66 -14.17 -13.90
N GLN A 178 -2.32 -14.59 -14.98
CA GLN A 178 -3.34 -15.66 -14.94
C GLN A 178 -2.77 -17.00 -14.44
N LYS A 179 -1.51 -17.28 -14.74
CA LYS A 179 -0.83 -18.53 -14.35
C LYS A 179 -0.32 -18.53 -12.91
N ILE A 180 -0.05 -17.35 -12.33
CA ILE A 180 0.57 -17.24 -11.01
C ILE A 180 -0.38 -16.75 -9.91
N LYS A 181 -1.47 -16.05 -10.25
CA LYS A 181 -2.40 -15.51 -9.25
C LYS A 181 -3.26 -16.60 -8.62
N PRO A 182 -3.45 -16.59 -7.28
CA PRO A 182 -4.43 -17.46 -6.65
C PRO A 182 -5.87 -17.00 -6.93
N ARG A 183 -6.80 -17.92 -6.72
CA ARG A 183 -8.24 -17.62 -6.82
C ARG A 183 -8.66 -16.60 -5.76
N ASN A 184 -9.59 -15.71 -6.12
CA ASN A 184 -10.18 -14.68 -5.26
C ASN A 184 -9.20 -13.59 -4.82
N PHE A 185 -8.03 -13.52 -5.46
CA PHE A 185 -7.11 -12.41 -5.39
C PHE A 185 -6.97 -11.76 -6.77
N GLY A 186 -7.22 -10.46 -6.83
CA GLY A 186 -6.94 -9.62 -8.00
C GLY A 186 -5.58 -8.97 -7.88
N PHE A 187 -5.08 -8.51 -9.02
CA PHE A 187 -3.82 -7.80 -9.10
C PHE A 187 -3.89 -6.66 -10.10
N VAL A 188 -3.21 -5.56 -9.79
CA VAL A 188 -2.96 -4.48 -10.73
C VAL A 188 -1.47 -4.46 -11.05
N VAL A 189 -1.12 -4.78 -12.29
CA VAL A 189 0.26 -4.77 -12.78
C VAL A 189 0.71 -3.33 -12.96
N ARG A 190 1.83 -2.98 -12.35
CA ARG A 190 2.43 -1.63 -12.35
C ARG A 190 3.30 -1.43 -13.58
N THR A 191 3.64 -0.18 -13.87
CA THR A 191 4.52 0.19 -15.00
C THR A 191 5.90 -0.47 -14.88
N ASN A 192 6.42 -0.62 -13.66
CA ASN A 192 7.72 -1.25 -13.40
C ASN A 192 7.77 -2.75 -13.78
N ALA A 193 6.63 -3.36 -14.09
CA ALA A 193 6.56 -4.75 -14.56
C ALA A 193 6.83 -4.91 -16.07
N GLU A 194 6.96 -3.82 -16.82
CA GLU A 194 7.28 -3.88 -18.25
C GLU A 194 8.63 -4.56 -18.47
N GLY A 195 8.63 -5.62 -19.29
CA GLY A 195 9.83 -6.44 -19.57
C GLY A 195 10.24 -7.42 -18.49
N VAL A 196 9.59 -7.40 -17.31
CA VAL A 196 9.94 -8.26 -16.16
C VAL A 196 9.53 -9.71 -16.43
N GLY A 197 10.38 -10.66 -16.02
CA GLY A 197 10.17 -12.09 -16.16
C GLY A 197 9.09 -12.65 -15.23
N LYS A 198 8.70 -13.91 -15.51
CA LYS A 198 7.68 -14.59 -14.70
C LYS A 198 8.15 -14.81 -13.25
N GLU A 199 9.40 -15.15 -13.07
CA GLU A 199 9.99 -15.50 -11.78
C GLU A 199 9.93 -14.31 -10.80
N GLU A 200 10.29 -13.12 -11.25
CA GLU A 200 10.26 -11.91 -10.44
C GLU A 200 8.82 -11.47 -10.11
N LEU A 201 7.90 -11.59 -11.09
CA LEU A 201 6.49 -11.33 -10.86
C LEU A 201 5.90 -12.30 -9.83
N GLN A 202 6.24 -13.58 -9.94
CA GLN A 202 5.80 -14.61 -9.00
C GLN A 202 6.33 -14.34 -7.59
N HIS A 203 7.60 -13.97 -7.46
CA HIS A 203 8.20 -13.62 -6.18
C HIS A 203 7.50 -12.41 -5.52
N ASP A 204 7.18 -11.36 -6.29
CA ASP A 204 6.43 -10.20 -5.77
C ASP A 204 5.02 -10.60 -5.31
N VAL A 205 4.33 -11.45 -6.07
CA VAL A 205 3.02 -12.02 -5.70
C VAL A 205 3.12 -12.82 -4.39
N GLU A 206 4.11 -13.69 -4.24
CA GLU A 206 4.32 -14.49 -3.03
C GLU A 206 4.59 -13.61 -1.80
N ASN A 207 5.40 -12.57 -1.94
CA ASN A 207 5.66 -11.61 -0.88
C ASN A 207 4.38 -10.87 -0.44
N LEU A 208 3.53 -10.48 -1.38
CA LEU A 208 2.26 -9.82 -1.10
C LEU A 208 1.26 -10.77 -0.41
N LEU A 209 1.20 -12.02 -0.84
CA LEU A 209 0.37 -13.03 -0.20
C LEU A 209 0.85 -13.35 1.22
N ASN A 210 2.16 -13.31 1.47
CA ASN A 210 2.69 -13.46 2.82
C ASN A 210 2.33 -12.25 3.72
N LYS A 211 2.39 -11.02 3.20
CA LYS A 211 1.90 -9.83 3.92
C LYS A 211 0.41 -9.96 4.27
N TRP A 212 -0.41 -10.38 3.31
CA TRP A 212 -1.83 -10.67 3.53
C TRP A 212 -2.04 -11.73 4.62
N LYS A 213 -1.27 -12.82 4.57
CA LYS A 213 -1.31 -13.88 5.58
C LYS A 213 -1.02 -13.35 6.97
N VAL A 214 0.11 -12.67 7.16
CA VAL A 214 0.50 -12.10 8.46
C VAL A 214 -0.57 -11.12 8.96
N MET A 215 -1.08 -10.26 8.09
CA MET A 215 -2.15 -9.32 8.40
C MET A 215 -3.41 -10.03 8.90
N THR A 216 -3.85 -11.09 8.21
CA THR A 216 -5.09 -11.82 8.57
C THR A 216 -4.91 -12.67 9.83
N GLU A 217 -3.71 -13.20 10.07
CA GLU A 217 -3.40 -13.89 11.33
C GLU A 217 -3.47 -12.95 12.54
N ASN A 218 -3.16 -11.66 12.35
CA ASN A 218 -3.29 -10.63 13.37
C ASN A 218 -4.75 -10.19 13.65
N ILE A 219 -5.74 -10.66 12.90
CA ILE A 219 -7.15 -10.39 13.19
C ILE A 219 -7.66 -11.27 14.33
N LYS A 220 -7.18 -12.52 14.42
CA LYS A 220 -7.71 -13.54 15.33
C LYS A 220 -7.70 -13.07 16.78
N PHE A 221 -8.90 -13.01 17.39
CA PHE A 221 -9.13 -12.66 18.79
C PHE A 221 -8.54 -11.29 19.23
N ASN A 222 -8.15 -10.46 18.30
CA ASN A 222 -7.67 -9.11 18.61
C ASN A 222 -8.84 -8.13 18.67
N ASN A 223 -9.01 -7.47 19.80
CA ASN A 223 -10.02 -6.43 19.93
C ASN A 223 -9.65 -5.21 19.06
N PRO A 224 -10.58 -4.71 18.22
CA PRO A 224 -10.38 -3.43 17.55
C PRO A 224 -10.42 -2.27 18.59
N PRO A 225 -9.71 -1.18 18.33
CA PRO A 225 -8.90 -0.91 17.14
C PRO A 225 -7.53 -1.61 17.16
N LYS A 226 -7.07 -2.11 16.01
CA LYS A 226 -5.77 -2.79 15.87
C LYS A 226 -5.13 -2.47 14.52
N LEU A 227 -3.89 -1.99 14.51
CA LEU A 227 -3.07 -1.91 13.30
C LEU A 227 -2.75 -3.33 12.82
N LEU A 228 -3.14 -3.67 11.59
CA LEU A 228 -2.94 -4.98 10.97
C LEU A 228 -1.73 -4.99 10.03
N LEU A 229 -1.60 -3.92 9.24
CA LEU A 229 -0.48 -3.73 8.31
C LEU A 229 -0.13 -2.24 8.27
N LYS A 230 1.13 -1.94 8.53
CA LYS A 230 1.67 -0.59 8.36
C LYS A 230 2.16 -0.42 6.93
N GLU A 231 1.76 0.67 6.27
CA GLU A 231 2.32 1.04 4.97
C GLU A 231 3.77 1.47 5.15
N MET A 232 4.56 1.28 4.12
CA MET A 232 5.94 1.75 4.10
C MET A 232 5.98 3.27 4.18
N SER A 233 7.02 3.83 4.80
CA SER A 233 7.23 5.27 4.75
C SER A 233 7.33 5.74 3.29
N LYS A 234 7.03 7.01 3.05
CA LYS A 234 7.10 7.60 1.72
C LYS A 234 8.47 7.41 1.07
N THR A 235 9.52 7.50 1.87
CA THR A 235 10.90 7.25 1.44
C THR A 235 11.05 5.86 0.82
N PHE A 236 10.65 4.81 1.54
CA PHE A 236 10.73 3.43 1.04
C PHE A 236 9.77 3.16 -0.11
N SER A 237 8.58 3.78 -0.09
CA SER A 237 7.62 3.68 -1.20
C SER A 237 8.20 4.27 -2.49
N ILE A 238 8.86 5.43 -2.40
CA ILE A 238 9.54 6.06 -3.54
C ILE A 238 10.68 5.17 -4.04
N VAL A 239 11.53 4.67 -3.14
CA VAL A 239 12.62 3.75 -3.51
C VAL A 239 12.06 2.51 -4.21
N ARG A 240 11.05 1.84 -3.63
CA ARG A 240 10.35 0.70 -4.25
C ARG A 240 9.87 1.01 -5.67
N ASP A 241 9.23 2.17 -5.83
CA ASP A 241 8.55 2.55 -7.06
C ASP A 241 9.52 3.01 -8.16
N LEU A 242 10.65 3.55 -7.75
CA LEU A 242 11.65 4.10 -8.67
C LEU A 242 12.79 3.11 -8.98
N MET A 243 12.99 2.05 -8.19
CA MET A 243 14.06 1.07 -8.43
C MET A 243 13.83 0.29 -9.72
N ASN A 244 14.46 0.78 -10.78
CA ASN A 244 14.56 0.13 -12.10
C ASN A 244 15.92 0.46 -12.72
N ASP A 245 16.23 -0.12 -13.87
CA ASP A 245 17.54 0.01 -14.55
C ASP A 245 17.89 1.45 -14.98
N SER A 246 16.94 2.40 -14.90
CA SER A 246 17.22 3.80 -15.22
C SER A 246 17.87 4.57 -14.06
N PHE A 247 17.89 3.98 -12.83
CA PHE A 247 18.52 4.59 -11.67
C PHE A 247 20.01 4.26 -11.60
N SER A 248 20.80 5.32 -11.51
CA SER A 248 22.27 5.21 -11.41
C SER A 248 22.79 5.38 -9.99
N LYS A 249 22.04 6.10 -9.13
CA LYS A 249 22.52 6.45 -7.80
C LYS A 249 21.40 6.77 -6.82
N ILE A 250 21.56 6.29 -5.59
CA ILE A 250 20.81 6.72 -4.40
C ILE A 250 21.81 7.23 -3.39
N ILE A 251 21.65 8.44 -2.88
CA ILE A 251 22.59 9.06 -1.96
C ILE A 251 21.84 9.50 -0.71
N THR A 252 22.39 9.21 0.46
CA THR A 252 21.88 9.74 1.73
C THR A 252 23.00 10.10 2.68
N ASP A 253 22.83 11.16 3.45
CA ASP A 253 23.73 11.62 4.50
C ASP A 253 23.39 11.03 5.88
N ASN A 254 22.26 10.34 6.02
CA ASN A 254 21.85 9.76 7.29
C ASN A 254 22.32 8.29 7.42
N GLN A 255 23.10 7.99 8.47
CA GLN A 255 23.67 6.66 8.71
C GLN A 255 22.62 5.58 8.94
N THR A 256 21.59 5.87 9.73
CA THR A 256 20.52 4.90 10.05
C THR A 256 19.71 4.60 8.79
N LEU A 257 19.27 5.65 8.09
CA LEU A 257 18.52 5.49 6.84
C LEU A 257 19.32 4.76 5.76
N HIS A 258 20.64 5.00 5.67
CA HIS A 258 21.50 4.26 4.75
C HIS A 258 21.50 2.74 5.09
N GLY A 259 21.59 2.39 6.39
CA GLY A 259 21.52 1.00 6.84
C GLY A 259 20.19 0.34 6.48
N ASP A 260 19.09 1.02 6.74
CA ASP A 260 17.72 0.54 6.48
C ASP A 260 17.48 0.38 4.96
N LEU A 261 17.89 1.35 4.15
CA LEU A 261 17.82 1.28 2.68
C LEU A 261 18.67 0.14 2.14
N LYS A 262 19.88 -0.07 2.70
CA LYS A 262 20.75 -1.18 2.30
C LYS A 262 20.11 -2.54 2.56
N ALA A 263 19.49 -2.72 3.73
CA ALA A 263 18.77 -3.95 4.06
C ALA A 263 17.59 -4.17 3.09
N TYR A 264 16.80 -3.12 2.86
CA TYR A 264 15.66 -3.15 1.95
C TYR A 264 16.05 -3.50 0.51
N ILE A 265 17.08 -2.84 -0.04
CA ILE A 265 17.57 -3.09 -1.40
C ILE A 265 18.12 -4.52 -1.52
N LYS A 266 18.85 -4.98 -0.52
CA LYS A 266 19.41 -6.35 -0.51
C LYS A 266 18.29 -7.41 -0.55
N GLU A 267 17.16 -7.16 0.08
CA GLU A 267 16.02 -8.08 0.13
C GLU A 267 15.19 -8.05 -1.16
N HIS A 268 14.95 -6.86 -1.74
CA HIS A 268 13.97 -6.67 -2.81
C HIS A 268 14.57 -6.45 -4.20
N ALA A 269 15.85 -6.07 -4.28
CA ALA A 269 16.56 -5.80 -5.54
C ALA A 269 18.07 -5.91 -5.34
N PRO A 270 18.58 -7.10 -5.00
CA PRO A 270 20.01 -7.31 -4.68
C PRO A 270 20.95 -6.89 -5.81
N GLU A 271 20.51 -6.99 -7.05
CA GLU A 271 21.24 -6.56 -8.26
C GLU A 271 21.54 -5.06 -8.29
N GLN A 272 20.73 -4.26 -7.59
CA GLN A 272 20.88 -2.80 -7.52
C GLN A 272 21.59 -2.31 -6.26
N SER A 273 22.15 -3.20 -5.45
CA SER A 273 22.81 -2.83 -4.19
C SER A 273 24.00 -1.85 -4.36
N SER A 274 24.62 -1.82 -5.54
CA SER A 274 25.76 -0.95 -5.87
C SER A 274 25.40 0.52 -6.06
N ILE A 275 24.10 0.85 -6.30
CA ILE A 275 23.68 2.23 -6.54
C ILE A 275 23.51 3.05 -5.25
N LEU A 276 23.45 2.39 -4.08
CA LEU A 276 23.30 3.08 -2.80
C LEU A 276 24.64 3.59 -2.28
N ASN A 277 24.72 4.88 -2.05
CA ASN A 277 25.92 5.56 -1.59
C ASN A 277 25.62 6.35 -0.32
N LYS A 278 26.57 6.29 0.62
CA LYS A 278 26.57 7.19 1.77
C LYS A 278 27.28 8.48 1.40
N TYR A 279 26.75 9.59 1.86
CA TYR A 279 27.38 10.91 1.75
C TYR A 279 28.03 11.24 3.09
N ASP A 280 29.33 11.51 3.07
CA ASP A 280 30.16 11.78 4.27
C ASP A 280 30.96 13.10 4.14
N ASP A 281 30.60 13.99 3.21
CA ASP A 281 31.25 15.29 3.06
C ASP A 281 30.76 16.31 4.10
N THR A 282 31.54 17.38 4.32
CA THR A 282 31.21 18.47 5.25
C THR A 282 30.21 19.48 4.67
N THR A 283 30.10 19.56 3.35
CA THR A 283 29.09 20.40 2.67
C THR A 283 27.71 19.77 2.81
N PRO A 284 26.66 20.54 3.14
CA PRO A 284 25.30 20.00 3.19
C PRO A 284 24.91 19.32 1.88
N LEU A 285 24.27 18.13 1.98
CA LEU A 285 24.02 17.25 0.84
C LEU A 285 23.34 17.97 -0.34
N PHE A 286 22.28 18.74 -0.09
CA PHE A 286 21.56 19.45 -1.16
C PHE A 286 22.35 20.62 -1.78
N GLU A 287 23.31 21.22 -1.07
CA GLU A 287 24.16 22.28 -1.62
C GLU A 287 25.18 21.76 -2.64
N THR A 288 25.32 20.44 -2.76
CA THR A 288 26.18 19.81 -3.79
C THR A 288 25.47 19.59 -5.12
N PHE A 289 24.16 19.86 -5.17
CA PHE A 289 23.33 19.73 -6.37
C PHE A 289 22.75 21.10 -6.71
N ASP A 290 23.49 21.89 -7.50
CA ASP A 290 23.04 23.21 -8.02
C ASP A 290 22.02 23.06 -9.14
#